data_cc2021f2736131baf8efe9d340f58e13
#
_entry.id   cc2021f2736131baf8efe9d340f58e13
#
_cell.length_a   1.000
_cell.length_b   1.000
_cell.length_c   1.000
_cell.angle_alpha   90.00
_cell.angle_beta   90.00
_cell.angle_gamma   90.00
#
_symmetry.space_group_name_H-M   'P 1'
#
loop_
_entity.id
_entity.type
_entity.pdbx_description
1 polymer ?
#
loop_
_entity_poly.entity_id
_entity_poly.type
_entity_poly.pdbx_seq_one_letter_code
_entity_poly.pdbx_strand_id
1 'polypeptide(L)'
;MKYVAGVDVGSTQTKAVIIDENRNIVGRALLDMETSMVTVAQDAFRAALDNAGIAEDDVVWVAGTGYGRYKVTFGREQVTEISCHARGSVMLFPLTRTVIDIGGQDTKAISVAA
;
A
#
# COMPACT_ATOMS: atom_id res chain seq x y z
N MET A 1 2.38 -20.29 -5.29
CA MET A 1 3.03 -18.97 -5.47
C MET A 1 2.81 -18.14 -4.22
N LYS A 2 3.81 -17.36 -3.84
CA LYS A 2 3.73 -16.51 -2.66
C LYS A 2 3.40 -15.07 -3.06
N TYR A 3 2.64 -14.41 -2.21
CA TYR A 3 2.22 -13.03 -2.44
C TYR A 3 2.58 -12.16 -1.24
N VAL A 4 2.73 -10.87 -1.46
CA VAL A 4 2.87 -9.87 -0.41
C VAL A 4 1.89 -8.75 -0.67
N ALA A 5 1.50 -8.06 0.39
CA ALA A 5 0.53 -6.98 0.31
C ALA A 5 1.04 -5.70 0.95
N GLY A 6 0.58 -4.58 0.43
CA GLY A 6 0.74 -3.27 1.04
C GLY A 6 -0.62 -2.65 1.28
N VAL A 7 -0.80 -2.05 2.45
CA VAL A 7 -2.04 -1.35 2.80
C VAL A 7 -1.68 0.07 3.20
N ASP A 8 -2.19 1.03 2.45
CA ASP A 8 -1.97 2.46 2.65
C ASP A 8 -3.23 3.08 3.25
N VAL A 9 -3.16 3.39 4.53
CA VAL A 9 -4.27 4.02 5.26
C VAL A 9 -4.07 5.53 5.25
N GLY A 10 -4.69 6.19 4.29
CA GLY A 10 -4.65 7.64 4.16
C GLY A 10 -5.74 8.31 4.99
N SER A 11 -5.75 9.64 5.01
CA SER A 11 -6.74 10.41 5.76
C SER A 11 -8.13 10.38 5.10
N THR A 12 -8.20 10.21 3.80
CA THR A 12 -9.46 10.23 3.04
C THR A 12 -9.79 8.90 2.39
N GLN A 13 -8.78 8.12 2.03
CA GLN A 13 -8.94 6.84 1.33
C GLN A 13 -7.93 5.82 1.84
N THR A 14 -8.31 4.56 1.75
CA THR A 14 -7.43 3.43 2.07
C THR A 14 -7.28 2.57 0.81
N LYS A 15 -6.06 2.17 0.53
CA LYS A 15 -5.72 1.39 -0.66
C LYS A 15 -4.99 0.13 -0.24
N ALA A 16 -5.24 -0.96 -0.93
CA ALA A 16 -4.51 -2.20 -0.73
C ALA A 16 -4.05 -2.73 -2.09
N VAL A 17 -2.84 -3.25 -2.12
CA VAL A 17 -2.24 -3.82 -3.33
C VAL A 17 -1.59 -5.15 -2.96
N ILE A 18 -1.77 -6.14 -3.83
CA ILE A 18 -1.13 -7.45 -3.68
C ILE A 18 -0.25 -7.67 -4.91
N ILE A 19 0.98 -8.06 -4.68
CA ILE A 19 1.92 -8.39 -5.75
C ILE A 19 2.41 -9.83 -5.62
N ASP A 20 2.79 -10.41 -6.75
CA ASP A 20 3.35 -11.75 -6.82
C ASP A 20 4.89 -11.71 -6.72
N GLU A 21 5.52 -12.87 -6.86
CA GLU A 21 6.98 -13.02 -6.78
C GLU A 21 7.71 -12.29 -7.91
N ASN A 22 7.04 -12.01 -9.01
CA ASN A 22 7.59 -11.29 -10.16
C ASN A 22 7.29 -9.80 -10.13
N ARG A 23 6.78 -9.29 -9.00
CA ARG A 23 6.41 -7.88 -8.81
C ARG A 23 5.24 -7.41 -9.67
N ASN A 24 4.41 -8.34 -10.13
CA ASN A 24 3.17 -7.99 -10.84
C ASN A 24 2.06 -7.69 -9.83
N ILE A 25 1.31 -6.64 -10.07
CA ILE A 25 0.13 -6.33 -9.27
C ILE A 25 -0.96 -7.33 -9.68
N VAL A 26 -1.37 -8.17 -8.74
CA VAL A 26 -2.39 -9.20 -8.99
C VAL A 26 -3.74 -8.86 -8.35
N GLY A 27 -3.77 -7.95 -7.40
CA GLY A 27 -5.00 -7.50 -6.76
C GLY A 27 -4.85 -6.10 -6.19
N ARG A 28 -5.94 -5.35 -6.19
CA ARG A 28 -5.97 -4.00 -5.63
C ARG A 28 -7.37 -3.63 -5.17
N ALA A 29 -7.44 -2.70 -4.22
CA ALA A 29 -8.68 -2.13 -3.75
C ALA A 29 -8.48 -0.69 -3.30
N LEU A 30 -9.53 0.11 -3.42
CA LEU A 30 -9.57 1.50 -2.99
C LEU A 30 -10.90 1.71 -2.27
N LEU A 31 -10.86 2.12 -1.01
CA LEU A 31 -12.05 2.37 -0.21
C LEU A 31 -12.01 3.77 0.40
N ASP A 32 -13.16 4.41 0.48
CA ASP A 32 -13.29 5.68 1.18
C ASP A 32 -13.28 5.46 2.70
N MET A 33 -12.82 6.47 3.42
CA MET A 33 -12.77 6.42 4.89
C MET A 33 -14.16 6.73 5.46
N GLU A 34 -14.90 5.69 5.82
CA GLU A 34 -16.26 5.83 6.35
C GLU A 34 -16.41 5.37 7.80
N THR A 35 -15.49 4.52 8.27
CA THR A 35 -15.53 3.92 9.61
C THR A 35 -14.15 4.06 10.26
N SER A 36 -13.84 3.19 11.21
CA SER A 36 -12.52 3.21 11.84
C SER A 36 -11.43 2.81 10.85
N MET A 37 -10.23 3.34 11.04
CA MET A 37 -9.08 3.02 10.20
C MET A 37 -8.74 1.53 10.23
N VAL A 38 -8.90 0.88 11.39
CA VAL A 38 -8.65 -0.57 11.51
C VAL A 38 -9.62 -1.35 10.63
N THR A 39 -10.90 -1.03 10.68
CA THR A 39 -11.92 -1.71 9.89
C THR A 39 -11.71 -1.50 8.40
N VAL A 40 -11.46 -0.26 7.97
CA VAL A 40 -11.23 0.06 6.57
C VAL A 40 -9.97 -0.63 6.04
N ALA A 41 -8.91 -0.68 6.85
CA ALA A 41 -7.69 -1.40 6.46
C ALA A 41 -7.97 -2.88 6.20
N GLN A 42 -8.70 -3.52 7.09
CA GLN A 42 -9.08 -4.93 6.93
C GLN A 42 -9.97 -5.14 5.70
N ASP A 43 -10.96 -4.27 5.52
CA ASP A 43 -11.87 -4.35 4.37
C ASP A 43 -11.15 -4.15 3.04
N ALA A 44 -10.21 -3.21 2.98
CA ALA A 44 -9.41 -2.97 1.79
C ALA A 44 -8.53 -4.18 1.45
N PHE A 45 -7.89 -4.77 2.46
CA PHE A 45 -7.09 -5.98 2.26
C PHE A 45 -7.94 -7.12 1.74
N ARG A 46 -9.10 -7.35 2.36
CA ARG A 46 -10.02 -8.41 1.94
C ARG A 46 -10.53 -8.18 0.52
N ALA A 47 -10.87 -6.94 0.17
CA ALA A 47 -11.29 -6.60 -1.18
C ALA A 47 -10.19 -6.85 -2.21
N ALA A 48 -8.94 -6.56 -1.85
CA ALA A 48 -7.79 -6.86 -2.72
C ALA A 48 -7.58 -8.37 -2.90
N LEU A 49 -7.77 -9.17 -1.84
CA LEU A 49 -7.71 -10.62 -1.92
C LEU A 49 -8.78 -11.14 -2.89
N ASP A 50 -10.00 -10.65 -2.77
CA ASP A 50 -11.10 -11.04 -3.66
C ASP A 50 -10.80 -10.66 -5.11
N ASN A 51 -10.26 -9.46 -5.32
CA ASN A 51 -9.86 -9.00 -6.65
C ASN A 51 -8.76 -9.88 -7.26
N ALA A 52 -7.82 -10.33 -6.44
CA ALA A 52 -6.74 -11.21 -6.88
C ALA A 52 -7.19 -12.67 -7.05
N GLY A 53 -8.29 -13.05 -6.42
CA GLY A 53 -8.77 -14.45 -6.43
C GLY A 53 -7.89 -15.37 -5.61
N ILE A 54 -7.30 -14.89 -4.52
CA ILE A 54 -6.44 -15.69 -3.64
C ILE A 54 -6.94 -15.65 -2.20
N ALA A 55 -6.45 -16.57 -1.39
CA ALA A 55 -6.78 -16.64 0.03
C ALA A 55 -5.78 -15.81 0.85
N GLU A 56 -6.21 -15.40 2.05
CA GLU A 56 -5.36 -14.65 2.96
C GLU A 56 -4.06 -15.40 3.28
N ASP A 57 -4.15 -16.72 3.44
CA ASP A 57 -2.99 -17.56 3.77
C ASP A 57 -1.92 -17.58 2.66
N ASP A 58 -2.27 -17.20 1.44
CA ASP A 58 -1.32 -17.10 0.34
C ASP A 58 -0.44 -15.86 0.45
N VAL A 59 -0.84 -14.88 1.27
CA VAL A 59 -0.08 -13.64 1.49
C VAL A 59 0.85 -13.85 2.68
N VAL A 60 2.15 -13.83 2.40
CA VAL A 60 3.18 -14.15 3.41
C VAL A 60 3.69 -12.95 4.18
N TRP A 61 3.41 -11.74 3.70
CA TRP A 61 3.85 -10.50 4.34
C TRP A 61 2.91 -9.35 4.01
N VAL A 62 2.60 -8.53 5.01
CA VAL A 62 1.79 -7.32 4.83
C VAL A 62 2.54 -6.13 5.43
N ALA A 63 2.73 -5.08 4.62
CA ALA A 63 3.29 -3.81 5.08
C ALA A 63 2.18 -2.77 5.16
N GLY A 64 2.14 -2.05 6.27
CA GLY A 64 1.24 -0.91 6.45
C GLY A 64 1.96 0.40 6.20
N THR A 65 1.30 1.34 5.56
CA THR A 65 1.84 2.67 5.30
C THR A 65 0.74 3.72 5.39
N GLY A 66 1.11 4.99 5.20
CA GLY A 66 0.18 6.10 5.24
C GLY A 66 0.01 6.70 6.64
N TYR A 67 -0.86 7.68 6.72
CA TYR A 67 -1.16 8.38 7.97
C TYR A 67 -1.58 7.41 9.07
N GLY A 68 -2.41 6.42 8.74
CA GLY A 68 -2.91 5.41 9.67
C GLY A 68 -2.14 4.09 9.63
N ARG A 69 -0.85 4.07 9.27
CA ARG A 69 -0.09 2.83 9.09
C ARG A 69 -0.09 1.91 10.31
N TYR A 70 -0.16 2.46 11.50
CA TYR A 70 -0.21 1.66 12.73
C TYR A 70 -1.59 1.05 12.99
N LYS A 71 -2.59 1.43 12.21
CA LYS A 71 -3.93 0.83 12.27
C LYS A 71 -4.07 -0.40 11.38
N VAL A 72 -3.02 -0.74 10.62
CA VAL A 72 -2.94 -2.01 9.89
C VAL A 72 -2.46 -3.07 10.88
N THR A 73 -3.37 -3.51 11.74
CA THR A 73 -3.02 -4.36 12.89
C THR A 73 -2.59 -5.77 12.50
N PHE A 74 -2.96 -6.20 11.30
CA PHE A 74 -2.55 -7.49 10.71
C PHE A 74 -1.24 -7.38 9.93
N GLY A 75 -0.66 -6.19 9.85
CA GLY A 75 0.59 -5.95 9.14
C GLY A 75 1.80 -6.39 9.95
N ARG A 76 2.84 -6.82 9.23
CA ARG A 76 4.10 -7.26 9.82
C ARG A 76 5.11 -6.13 10.00
N GLU A 77 4.96 -5.04 9.23
CA GLU A 77 5.81 -3.87 9.36
C GLU A 77 5.05 -2.62 8.97
N GLN A 78 5.54 -1.48 9.43
CA GLN A 78 5.02 -0.17 9.06
C GLN A 78 6.15 0.57 8.36
N VAL A 79 5.85 1.11 7.17
CA VAL A 79 6.82 1.81 6.32
C VAL A 79 6.30 3.21 6.05
N THR A 80 7.18 4.19 6.07
CA THR A 80 6.77 5.58 5.81
C THR A 80 6.31 5.75 4.36
N GLU A 81 5.38 6.68 4.14
CA GLU A 81 4.88 7.00 2.80
C GLU A 81 6.00 7.43 1.86
N ILE A 82 6.97 8.18 2.38
CA ILE A 82 8.11 8.67 1.59
C ILE A 82 8.88 7.49 0.99
N SER A 83 9.18 6.47 1.81
CA SER A 83 9.87 5.27 1.35
C SER A 83 9.06 4.51 0.31
N CYS A 84 7.76 4.40 0.51
CA CYS A 84 6.87 3.68 -0.41
C CYS A 84 6.78 4.40 -1.76
N HIS A 85 6.59 5.72 -1.75
CA HIS A 85 6.50 6.50 -2.99
C HIS A 85 7.80 6.46 -3.77
N ALA A 86 8.94 6.59 -3.08
CA ALA A 86 10.24 6.52 -3.74
C ALA A 86 10.46 5.15 -4.39
N ARG A 87 10.20 4.07 -3.64
CA ARG A 87 10.40 2.71 -4.14
C ARG A 87 9.46 2.36 -5.29
N GLY A 88 8.18 2.71 -5.15
CA GLY A 88 7.18 2.45 -6.18
C GLY A 88 7.45 3.22 -7.46
N SER A 89 7.88 4.47 -7.33
CA SER A 89 8.21 5.31 -8.49
C SER A 89 9.40 4.76 -9.26
N VAL A 90 10.43 4.28 -8.56
CA VAL A 90 11.60 3.66 -9.20
C VAL A 90 11.21 2.34 -9.87
N MET A 91 10.31 1.58 -9.29
CA MET A 91 9.83 0.33 -9.88
C MET A 91 9.13 0.58 -11.22
N LEU A 92 8.29 1.62 -11.28
CA LEU A 92 7.53 1.98 -12.48
C LEU A 92 8.37 2.79 -13.48
N PHE A 93 9.24 3.65 -12.98
CA PHE A 93 10.07 4.56 -13.77
C PHE A 93 11.51 4.54 -13.22
N PRO A 94 12.35 3.60 -13.67
CA PRO A 94 13.65 3.33 -13.06
C PRO A 94 14.62 4.51 -12.99
N LEU A 95 14.44 5.53 -13.84
CA LEU A 95 15.30 6.72 -13.84
C LEU A 95 14.78 7.85 -12.95
N THR A 96 13.76 7.59 -12.15
CA THR A 96 13.19 8.60 -11.24
C THR A 96 14.24 9.09 -10.24
N ARG A 97 14.32 10.42 -10.07
CA ARG A 97 15.20 11.07 -9.09
C ARG A 97 14.44 11.98 -8.14
N THR A 98 13.26 12.44 -8.53
CA THR A 98 12.40 13.29 -7.71
C THR A 98 10.96 12.84 -7.88
N VAL A 99 10.24 12.77 -6.77
CA VAL A 99 8.81 12.45 -6.75
C VAL A 99 8.08 13.61 -6.08
N ILE A 100 7.03 14.08 -6.73
CA ILE A 100 6.11 15.04 -6.11
C ILE A 100 4.84 14.30 -5.77
N ASP A 101 4.55 14.22 -4.48
CA ASP A 101 3.38 13.53 -3.96
C ASP A 101 2.36 14.55 -3.48
N ILE A 102 1.16 14.50 -4.05
CA ILE A 102 0.07 15.41 -3.69
C ILE A 102 -1.02 14.55 -3.04
N GLY A 103 -1.17 14.71 -1.74
CA GLY A 103 -2.13 13.94 -0.96
C GLY A 103 -3.38 14.75 -0.59
N GLY A 104 -4.26 14.13 0.16
CA GLY A 104 -5.48 14.77 0.64
C GLY A 104 -5.23 15.90 1.63
N GLN A 105 -4.10 15.88 2.33
CA GLN A 105 -3.78 16.87 3.36
C GLN A 105 -2.43 17.56 3.17
N ASP A 106 -1.51 16.98 2.44
CA ASP A 106 -0.19 17.59 2.25
C ASP A 106 0.39 17.30 0.87
N THR A 107 1.48 18.00 0.57
CA THR A 107 2.26 17.82 -0.65
C THR A 107 3.71 17.66 -0.24
N LYS A 108 4.40 16.69 -0.83
CA LYS A 108 5.80 16.39 -0.55
C LYS A 108 6.61 16.35 -1.83
N ALA A 109 7.86 16.80 -1.74
CA ALA A 109 8.87 16.53 -2.77
C ALA A 109 9.88 15.55 -2.18
N ILE A 110 10.14 14.47 -2.89
CA ILE A 110 10.99 13.38 -2.43
C ILE A 110 12.18 13.23 -3.38
N SER A 111 13.40 13.35 -2.83
CA SER A 111 14.61 13.05 -3.59
C SER A 111 14.90 11.56 -3.53
N VAL A 112 15.19 10.98 -4.68
CA VAL A 112 15.44 9.54 -4.81
C VAL A 112 16.87 9.32 -5.23
N ALA A 113 17.62 8.56 -4.42
CA ALA A 113 18.99 8.19 -4.75
C ALA A 113 19.02 7.16 -5.88
N ALA A 114 20.09 7.21 -6.65
CA ALA A 114 20.30 6.27 -7.74
C ALA A 114 20.49 4.83 -7.23
#